data_249f91f805e73c02fb35e4e5256696f2
#
_entry.id   249f91f805e73c02fb35e4e5256696f2
#
_cell.length_a   1.000
_cell.length_b   1.000
_cell.length_c   1.000
_cell.angle_alpha   90.00
_cell.angle_beta   90.00
_cell.angle_gamma   90.00
#
_symmetry.space_group_name_H-M   'P 1'
#
loop_
_entity.id
_entity.type
_entity.pdbx_description
1 polymer ?
#
loop_
_entity_poly.entity_id
_entity_poly.type
_entity_poly.pdbx_seq_one_letter_code
_entity_poly.pdbx_strand_id
1 'polypeptide(L)'
;MAYRTDDIFSFSAFDPSRMTDSLREMAEKSATQSRDAFGKMKSVAEDATRTLEVTMQTAQAGSMEFGLKAIDAMRTNVDLSMSHMEAMLGVKSVAELIELQTGFVRKQAEMTVEQAKLMQDTVRKVAEEVARPGREAAEKEMSTFKQA
;
A
#
# COMPACT_ATOMS: atom_id res chain seq x y z
N MET A 1 34.62 -75.10 4.11
CA MET A 1 34.01 -73.86 3.62
C MET A 1 34.96 -72.70 3.92
N ALA A 2 35.73 -72.33 2.92
CA ALA A 2 36.61 -71.18 3.04
C ALA A 2 35.83 -69.92 2.69
N TYR A 3 35.58 -69.14 3.68
CA TYR A 3 35.08 -67.78 3.45
C TYR A 3 36.21 -66.97 2.84
N ARG A 4 36.04 -66.56 1.58
CA ARG A 4 36.89 -65.57 0.92
C ARG A 4 36.71 -64.26 1.60
N THR A 5 37.64 -63.87 2.43
CA THR A 5 37.69 -62.55 3.10
C THR A 5 38.24 -61.44 2.19
N ASP A 6 38.48 -61.77 0.90
CA ASP A 6 39.11 -60.85 -0.05
C ASP A 6 38.14 -59.83 -0.68
N ASP A 7 36.84 -60.00 -0.50
CA ASP A 7 35.85 -59.13 -1.12
C ASP A 7 35.41 -57.92 -0.24
N ILE A 8 35.88 -57.86 1.04
CA ILE A 8 35.46 -56.81 1.96
C ILE A 8 36.33 -55.54 1.86
N PHE A 9 37.48 -55.66 1.25
CA PHE A 9 38.44 -54.55 1.02
C PHE A 9 38.77 -54.34 -0.46
N SER A 10 37.78 -54.41 -1.34
CA SER A 10 38.00 -53.93 -2.70
C SER A 10 38.02 -52.37 -2.67
N PHE A 11 39.22 -51.86 -2.51
CA PHE A 11 39.57 -50.43 -2.60
C PHE A 11 39.23 -49.83 -3.98
N SER A 12 38.73 -50.65 -4.91
CA SER A 12 38.30 -50.24 -6.25
C SER A 12 36.90 -49.53 -6.26
N ALA A 13 36.18 -49.56 -5.14
CA ALA A 13 34.93 -48.77 -5.01
C ALA A 13 35.19 -47.31 -4.66
N PHE A 14 36.40 -46.95 -4.29
CA PHE A 14 36.79 -45.59 -3.96
C PHE A 14 37.58 -45.00 -5.13
N ASP A 15 36.85 -44.54 -6.15
CA ASP A 15 37.47 -43.83 -7.27
C ASP A 15 37.57 -42.33 -6.91
N PRO A 16 38.79 -41.81 -6.64
CA PRO A 16 39.00 -40.42 -6.28
C PRO A 16 38.53 -39.43 -7.34
N SER A 17 38.54 -39.86 -8.62
CA SER A 17 38.05 -39.02 -9.72
C SER A 17 36.56 -38.79 -9.67
N ARG A 18 35.78 -39.83 -9.35
CA ARG A 18 34.30 -39.69 -9.16
C ARG A 18 33.94 -38.84 -7.96
N MET A 19 34.72 -38.92 -6.91
CA MET A 19 34.53 -38.12 -5.71
C MET A 19 34.84 -36.64 -5.98
N THR A 20 35.88 -36.38 -6.76
CA THR A 20 36.24 -35.01 -7.17
C THR A 20 35.21 -34.43 -8.14
N ASP A 21 34.69 -35.24 -9.08
CA ASP A 21 33.67 -34.81 -10.02
C ASP A 21 32.32 -34.51 -9.30
N SER A 22 31.91 -35.35 -8.36
CA SER A 22 30.68 -35.11 -7.60
C SER A 22 30.80 -33.93 -6.66
N LEU A 23 31.95 -33.65 -6.05
CA LEU A 23 32.22 -32.47 -5.26
C LEU A 23 32.21 -31.20 -6.13
N ARG A 24 32.75 -31.28 -7.33
CA ARG A 24 32.77 -30.19 -8.29
C ARG A 24 31.36 -29.85 -8.77
N GLU A 25 30.57 -30.88 -9.13
CA GLU A 25 29.19 -30.74 -9.52
C GLU A 25 28.35 -30.12 -8.39
N MET A 26 28.54 -30.55 -7.15
CA MET A 26 27.88 -30.02 -5.98
C MET A 26 28.27 -28.57 -5.72
N ALA A 27 29.53 -28.20 -5.89
CA ALA A 27 30.02 -26.84 -5.76
C ALA A 27 29.45 -25.91 -6.85
N GLU A 28 29.40 -26.38 -8.10
CA GLU A 28 28.80 -25.63 -9.22
C GLU A 28 27.29 -25.44 -9.01
N LYS A 29 26.58 -26.48 -8.57
CA LYS A 29 25.16 -26.43 -8.26
C LYS A 29 24.86 -25.47 -7.10
N SER A 30 25.66 -25.53 -6.04
CA SER A 30 25.56 -24.62 -4.91
C SER A 30 25.85 -23.19 -5.31
N ALA A 31 26.86 -22.93 -6.14
CA ALA A 31 27.17 -21.59 -6.65
C ALA A 31 26.04 -21.02 -7.52
N THR A 32 25.42 -21.84 -8.37
CA THR A 32 24.28 -21.45 -9.21
C THR A 32 23.06 -21.14 -8.36
N GLN A 33 22.72 -22.00 -7.40
CA GLN A 33 21.63 -21.76 -6.48
C GLN A 33 21.83 -20.48 -5.64
N SER A 34 23.05 -20.21 -5.20
CA SER A 34 23.38 -18.99 -4.46
C SER A 34 23.22 -17.74 -5.32
N ARG A 35 23.63 -17.80 -6.59
CA ARG A 35 23.43 -16.69 -7.53
C ARG A 35 21.96 -16.43 -7.82
N ASP A 36 21.18 -17.48 -8.02
CA ASP A 36 19.74 -17.38 -8.27
C ASP A 36 19.00 -16.84 -7.03
N ALA A 37 19.35 -17.32 -5.84
CA ALA A 37 18.80 -16.82 -4.60
C ALA A 37 19.16 -15.35 -4.38
N PHE A 38 20.38 -14.94 -4.66
CA PHE A 38 20.82 -13.55 -4.56
C PHE A 38 20.10 -12.66 -5.59
N GLY A 39 19.94 -13.13 -6.83
CA GLY A 39 19.17 -12.43 -7.86
C GLY A 39 17.72 -12.23 -7.49
N LYS A 40 17.06 -13.25 -6.93
CA LYS A 40 15.68 -13.16 -6.42
C LYS A 40 15.58 -12.19 -5.23
N MET A 41 16.53 -12.25 -4.30
CA MET A 41 16.55 -11.34 -3.14
C MET A 41 16.73 -9.88 -3.58
N LYS A 42 17.60 -9.62 -4.56
CA LYS A 42 17.77 -8.28 -5.15
C LYS A 42 16.49 -7.78 -5.80
N SER A 43 15.83 -8.61 -6.61
CA SER A 43 14.54 -8.27 -7.26
C SER A 43 13.46 -7.95 -6.23
N VAL A 44 13.32 -8.75 -5.17
CA VAL A 44 12.36 -8.49 -4.08
C VAL A 44 12.67 -7.17 -3.37
N ALA A 45 13.93 -6.87 -3.11
CA ALA A 45 14.34 -5.61 -2.49
C ALA A 45 14.05 -4.39 -3.38
N GLU A 46 14.28 -4.49 -4.68
CA GLU A 46 13.96 -3.44 -5.66
C GLU A 46 12.44 -3.22 -5.76
N ASP A 47 11.64 -4.28 -5.83
CA ASP A 47 10.18 -4.20 -5.86
C ASP A 47 9.62 -3.62 -4.55
N ALA A 48 10.17 -3.97 -3.40
CA ALA A 48 9.79 -3.41 -2.11
C ALA A 48 10.09 -1.90 -2.03
N THR A 49 11.26 -1.49 -2.50
CA THR A 49 11.64 -0.07 -2.55
C THR A 49 10.71 0.73 -3.45
N ARG A 50 10.39 0.20 -4.62
CA ARG A 50 9.46 0.82 -5.57
C ARG A 50 8.05 0.94 -4.98
N THR A 51 7.57 -0.11 -4.33
CA THR A 51 6.26 -0.11 -3.66
C THR A 51 6.21 0.95 -2.57
N LEU A 52 7.25 1.08 -1.76
CA LEU A 52 7.35 2.10 -0.72
C LEU A 52 7.33 3.52 -1.32
N GLU A 53 8.08 3.75 -2.39
CA GLU A 53 8.13 5.04 -3.07
C GLU A 53 6.77 5.45 -3.62
N VAL A 54 6.07 4.55 -4.32
CA VAL A 54 4.71 4.78 -4.85
C VAL A 54 3.72 5.02 -3.70
N THR A 55 3.83 4.28 -2.60
CA THR A 55 2.98 4.46 -1.42
C THR A 55 3.18 5.83 -0.79
N MET A 56 4.42 6.29 -0.66
CA MET A 56 4.72 7.63 -0.15
C MET A 56 4.19 8.75 -1.05
N GLN A 57 4.35 8.62 -2.36
CA GLN A 57 3.80 9.59 -3.32
C GLN A 57 2.28 9.65 -3.25
N THR A 58 1.62 8.52 -3.17
CA THR A 58 0.15 8.43 -3.06
C THR A 58 -0.34 9.03 -1.74
N ALA A 59 0.34 8.75 -0.63
CA ALA A 59 0.01 9.34 0.68
C ALA A 59 0.17 10.85 0.68
N GLN A 60 1.20 11.38 0.04
CA GLN A 60 1.42 12.82 -0.08
C GLN A 60 0.33 13.48 -0.93
N ALA A 61 -0.03 12.89 -2.06
CA ALA A 61 -1.11 13.38 -2.92
C ALA A 61 -2.47 13.36 -2.19
N GLY A 62 -2.77 12.29 -1.45
CA GLY A 62 -3.98 12.17 -0.65
C GLY A 62 -4.07 13.19 0.49
N SER A 63 -2.95 13.48 1.15
CA SER A 63 -2.86 14.52 2.18
C SER A 63 -3.13 15.92 1.59
N MET A 64 -2.64 16.18 0.38
CA MET A 64 -2.86 17.42 -0.35
C MET A 64 -4.34 17.58 -0.75
N GLU A 65 -4.97 16.52 -1.27
CA GLU A 65 -6.40 16.50 -1.61
C GLU A 65 -7.26 16.77 -0.38
N PHE A 66 -6.94 16.15 0.75
CA PHE A 66 -7.63 16.39 2.01
C PHE A 66 -7.49 17.84 2.47
N GLY A 67 -6.30 18.42 2.40
CA GLY A 67 -6.04 19.81 2.75
C GLY A 67 -6.82 20.79 1.88
N LEU A 68 -6.88 20.57 0.56
CA LEU A 68 -7.64 21.39 -0.37
C LEU A 68 -9.15 21.34 -0.08
N LYS A 69 -9.70 20.16 0.22
CA LYS A 69 -11.11 20.01 0.62
C LYS A 69 -11.43 20.68 1.95
N ALA A 70 -10.51 20.65 2.90
CA ALA A 70 -10.67 21.37 4.16
C ALA A 70 -10.71 22.89 3.95
N ILE A 71 -9.86 23.43 3.10
CA ILE A 71 -9.86 24.86 2.73
C ILE A 71 -11.16 25.24 2.02
N ASP A 72 -11.64 24.40 1.10
CA ASP A 72 -12.89 24.63 0.38
C ASP A 72 -14.10 24.63 1.32
N ALA A 73 -14.14 23.71 2.28
CA ALA A 73 -15.14 23.69 3.34
C ALA A 73 -15.12 24.96 4.19
N MET A 74 -13.94 25.45 4.56
CA MET A 74 -13.78 26.71 5.28
C MET A 74 -14.31 27.89 4.46
N ARG A 75 -13.96 27.97 3.18
CA ARG A 75 -14.45 29.03 2.27
C ARG A 75 -15.96 29.01 2.19
N THR A 76 -16.57 27.86 1.99
CA THR A 76 -18.02 27.69 1.91
C THR A 76 -18.72 28.13 3.21
N ASN A 77 -18.13 27.83 4.37
CA ASN A 77 -18.66 28.30 5.67
C ASN A 77 -18.58 29.81 5.82
N VAL A 78 -17.50 30.44 5.36
CA VAL A 78 -17.34 31.89 5.38
C VAL A 78 -18.38 32.54 4.46
N ASP A 79 -18.53 32.03 3.23
CA ASP A 79 -19.50 32.54 2.26
C ASP A 79 -20.97 32.45 2.80
N LEU A 80 -21.30 31.34 3.45
CA LEU A 80 -22.60 31.16 4.08
C LEU A 80 -22.82 32.18 5.20
N SER A 81 -21.80 32.40 6.04
CA SER A 81 -21.87 33.37 7.14
C SER A 81 -22.01 34.81 6.63
N MET A 82 -21.27 35.15 5.58
CA MET A 82 -21.35 36.46 4.93
C MET A 82 -22.72 36.70 4.31
N SER A 83 -23.24 35.72 3.56
CA SER A 83 -24.60 35.80 2.97
C SER A 83 -25.69 35.94 4.05
N HIS A 84 -25.52 35.26 5.18
CA HIS A 84 -26.43 35.40 6.31
C HIS A 84 -26.38 36.79 6.93
N MET A 85 -25.18 37.36 7.10
CA MET A 85 -24.99 38.72 7.57
C MET A 85 -25.64 39.75 6.64
N GLU A 86 -25.43 39.61 5.33
CA GLU A 86 -26.06 40.46 4.32
C GLU A 86 -27.58 40.38 4.39
N ALA A 87 -28.13 39.16 4.50
CA ALA A 87 -29.57 38.95 4.62
C ALA A 87 -30.16 39.56 5.92
N MET A 88 -29.41 39.52 7.03
CA MET A 88 -29.79 40.15 8.29
C MET A 88 -29.94 41.68 8.18
N LEU A 89 -29.08 42.32 7.37
CA LEU A 89 -29.16 43.76 7.13
C LEU A 89 -30.46 44.17 6.39
N GLY A 90 -31.07 43.27 5.64
CA GLY A 90 -32.29 43.50 4.89
C GLY A 90 -33.57 43.13 5.63
N VAL A 91 -33.51 42.60 6.86
CA VAL A 91 -34.67 42.15 7.65
C VAL A 91 -35.51 43.37 8.11
N LYS A 92 -36.83 43.32 7.86
CA LYS A 92 -37.77 44.40 8.19
C LYS A 92 -38.76 44.01 9.27
N SER A 93 -38.88 42.73 9.63
CA SER A 93 -39.81 42.24 10.64
C SER A 93 -39.20 41.13 11.49
N VAL A 94 -39.77 40.93 12.70
CA VAL A 94 -39.38 39.85 13.61
C VAL A 94 -39.67 38.47 12.99
N ALA A 95 -40.77 38.36 12.25
CA ALA A 95 -41.13 37.13 11.54
C ALA A 95 -40.07 36.75 10.47
N GLU A 96 -39.61 37.71 9.67
CA GLU A 96 -38.53 37.51 8.70
C GLU A 96 -37.24 37.14 9.39
N LEU A 97 -36.90 37.70 10.54
CA LEU A 97 -35.71 37.37 11.32
C LEU A 97 -35.76 35.92 11.78
N ILE A 98 -36.88 35.43 12.29
CA ILE A 98 -37.04 34.05 12.75
C ILE A 98 -36.91 33.08 11.57
N GLU A 99 -37.54 33.40 10.44
CA GLU A 99 -37.47 32.60 9.23
C GLU A 99 -36.05 32.53 8.69
N LEU A 100 -35.32 33.64 8.65
CA LEU A 100 -33.93 33.73 8.25
C LEU A 100 -33.02 32.92 9.16
N GLN A 101 -33.20 33.00 10.48
CA GLN A 101 -32.43 32.22 11.45
C GLN A 101 -32.70 30.72 11.31
N THR A 102 -33.95 30.32 11.16
CA THR A 102 -34.33 28.91 10.98
C THR A 102 -33.75 28.34 9.69
N GLY A 103 -33.80 29.10 8.60
CA GLY A 103 -33.22 28.74 7.31
C GLY A 103 -31.70 28.61 7.38
N PHE A 104 -31.04 29.53 8.08
CA PHE A 104 -29.58 29.48 8.28
C PHE A 104 -29.14 28.23 9.04
N VAL A 105 -29.81 27.94 10.19
CA VAL A 105 -29.48 26.74 11.00
C VAL A 105 -29.70 25.47 10.20
N ARG A 106 -30.77 25.37 9.42
CA ARG A 106 -31.04 24.24 8.55
C ARG A 106 -29.93 24.07 7.49
N LYS A 107 -29.59 25.15 6.80
CA LYS A 107 -28.54 25.14 5.76
C LYS A 107 -27.18 24.81 6.32
N GLN A 108 -26.85 25.30 7.51
CA GLN A 108 -25.62 24.96 8.19
C GLN A 108 -25.57 23.50 8.61
N ALA A 109 -26.69 22.93 9.08
CA ALA A 109 -26.77 21.49 9.39
C ALA A 109 -26.60 20.61 8.14
N GLU A 110 -27.25 20.95 7.03
CA GLU A 110 -27.12 20.26 5.75
C GLU A 110 -25.67 20.31 5.26
N MET A 111 -25.03 21.48 5.28
CA MET A 111 -23.63 21.65 4.90
C MET A 111 -22.68 20.82 5.78
N THR A 112 -22.90 20.80 7.09
CA THR A 112 -22.09 20.02 8.02
C THR A 112 -22.15 18.53 7.68
N VAL A 113 -23.35 18.01 7.37
CA VAL A 113 -23.54 16.62 6.96
C VAL A 113 -22.85 16.32 5.61
N GLU A 114 -23.00 17.22 4.63
CA GLU A 114 -22.33 17.07 3.33
C GLU A 114 -20.81 17.09 3.47
N GLN A 115 -20.27 18.04 4.25
CA GLN A 115 -18.83 18.12 4.51
C GLN A 115 -18.30 16.88 5.23
N ALA A 116 -19.05 16.36 6.21
CA ALA A 116 -18.70 15.14 6.92
C ALA A 116 -18.64 13.92 5.98
N LYS A 117 -19.63 13.77 5.09
CA LYS A 117 -19.65 12.72 4.07
C LYS A 117 -18.48 12.87 3.11
N LEU A 118 -18.23 14.06 2.62
CA LEU A 118 -17.16 14.35 1.67
C LEU A 118 -15.77 14.07 2.26
N MET A 119 -15.59 14.43 3.54
CA MET A 119 -14.37 14.11 4.29
C MET A 119 -14.21 12.60 4.49
N GLN A 120 -15.28 11.90 4.87
CA GLN A 120 -15.27 10.46 5.06
C GLN A 120 -14.93 9.73 3.75
N ASP A 121 -15.54 10.13 2.64
CA ASP A 121 -15.25 9.55 1.33
C ASP A 121 -13.82 9.83 0.87
N THR A 122 -13.31 11.03 1.15
CA THR A 122 -11.91 11.39 0.83
C THR A 122 -10.93 10.56 1.66
N VAL A 123 -11.14 10.42 2.96
CA VAL A 123 -10.31 9.58 3.84
C VAL A 123 -10.32 8.13 3.37
N ARG A 124 -11.49 7.60 3.03
CA ARG A 124 -11.64 6.24 2.51
C ARG A 124 -10.89 6.04 1.19
N LYS A 125 -11.06 6.95 0.25
CA LYS A 125 -10.38 6.93 -1.05
C LYS A 125 -8.86 6.96 -0.86
N VAL A 126 -8.34 7.89 -0.05
CA VAL A 126 -6.92 7.99 0.23
C VAL A 126 -6.39 6.71 0.89
N ALA A 127 -7.12 6.14 1.85
CA ALA A 127 -6.73 4.89 2.50
C ALA A 127 -6.68 3.71 1.52
N GLU A 128 -7.64 3.61 0.60
CA GLU A 128 -7.66 2.59 -0.45
C GLU A 128 -6.50 2.77 -1.44
N GLU A 129 -6.22 3.99 -1.87
CA GLU A 129 -5.12 4.31 -2.79
C GLU A 129 -3.74 4.05 -2.17
N VAL A 130 -3.56 4.40 -0.89
CA VAL A 130 -2.32 4.12 -0.14
C VAL A 130 -2.10 2.62 0.07
N ALA A 131 -3.17 1.86 0.32
CA ALA A 131 -3.08 0.41 0.54
C ALA A 131 -2.91 -0.39 -0.76
N ARG A 132 -3.32 0.16 -1.91
CA ARG A 132 -3.30 -0.55 -3.20
C ARG A 132 -1.92 -1.06 -3.61
N PRO A 133 -0.84 -0.27 -3.59
CA PRO A 133 0.47 -0.74 -4.01
C PRO A 133 0.99 -1.93 -3.18
N GLY A 134 0.71 -1.92 -1.87
CA GLY A 134 1.07 -3.03 -0.97
C GLY A 134 0.29 -4.31 -1.26
N ARG A 135 -1.00 -4.21 -1.59
CA ARG A 135 -1.83 -5.36 -1.99
C ARG A 135 -1.36 -5.95 -3.31
N GLU A 136 -1.11 -5.12 -4.32
CA GLU A 136 -0.62 -5.55 -5.63
C GLU A 136 0.75 -6.26 -5.52
N ALA A 137 1.65 -5.74 -4.68
CA ALA A 137 2.93 -6.37 -4.40
C ALA A 137 2.76 -7.75 -3.73
N ALA A 138 1.88 -7.87 -2.73
CA ALA A 138 1.60 -9.13 -2.03
C ALA A 138 0.96 -10.17 -2.96
N GLU A 139 0.02 -9.78 -3.81
CA GLU A 139 -0.61 -10.67 -4.79
C GLU A 139 0.41 -11.19 -5.82
N LYS A 140 1.29 -10.32 -6.29
CA LYS A 140 2.36 -10.69 -7.24
C LYS A 140 3.30 -11.74 -6.64
N GLU A 141 3.71 -11.55 -5.38
CA GLU A 141 4.56 -12.53 -4.69
C GLU A 141 3.85 -13.86 -4.48
N MET A 142 2.59 -13.84 -4.02
CA MET A 142 1.80 -15.06 -3.85
C MET A 142 1.58 -15.82 -5.16
N SER A 143 1.39 -15.13 -6.29
CA SER A 143 1.25 -15.77 -7.60
C SER A 143 2.54 -16.43 -8.04
N THR A 144 3.68 -15.82 -7.74
CA THR A 144 5.01 -16.37 -8.05
C THR A 144 5.30 -17.64 -7.24
N PHE A 145 4.89 -17.69 -5.96
CA PHE A 145 5.01 -18.88 -5.13
C PHE A 145 4.10 -20.05 -5.58
N LYS A 146 2.93 -19.75 -6.14
CA LYS A 146 2.03 -20.80 -6.66
C LYS A 146 2.49 -21.42 -7.98
N GLN A 147 3.33 -20.72 -8.74
CA GLN A 147 3.87 -21.22 -10.03
C GLN A 147 5.23 -21.92 -9.89
N ALA A 148 5.82 -21.88 -8.72
CA ALA A 148 7.05 -22.60 -8.39
C ALA A 148 6.75 -23.93 -7.72
#